data_f2bdf90e1181fb38806a5b7b49ec23d9
#
_entry.id   f2bdf90e1181fb38806a5b7b49ec23d9
#
_cell.length_a   1.000
_cell.length_b   1.000
_cell.length_c   1.000
_cell.angle_alpha   90.00
_cell.angle_beta   90.00
_cell.angle_gamma   90.00
#
_symmetry.space_group_name_H-M   'P 1'
#
loop_
_entity.id
_entity.type
_entity.pdbx_description
1 polymer ?
#
loop_
_entity_poly.entity_id
_entity_poly.type
_entity_poly.pdbx_seq_one_letter_code
_entity_poly.pdbx_strand_id
1 'polypeptide(L)'
;MIQDFAVGRASRLVRSARSLLLGLAISAGAGAAASASTCGQGIGPGMEPGRHDFSILSNGQKRDGVYFVPSAYDGKKPLPVVFDFHGSNSNPHGQLNRSGWDKLAERDGLMVVALAGSLNGELPGTHAWNVPGVTKRPGGLDEVGFIRDAITMVKGKFCVDEERFYGSGYSGGGRMLSQFICTGAKDFNAAGFVASLRAGYPLETEGKWAPDAASCTPARPMSIIAFAGLKDPANPYQGGGKSYWQYSGETALKRWAEMDGCKGAAKSKVGESFTVNSYDVCKAGARIQSYVINDWDHAWPRATMKAEVLAANAVVTRKPGGEQTPKAEPAVERKMPTGEVTRTVDAAERMWDFFRNTEGQLVVDAVVKKDCVAKANPASATASETACSSNSKPSALPVAKTLNLSGNSAPVAEDAL
;
A
#
# COMPACT_ATOMS: atom_id res chain seq x y z
N MET A 1 -74.20 -25.75 -4.18
CA MET A 1 -74.86 -25.66 -5.47
C MET A 1 -73.76 -25.56 -6.48
N ILE A 2 -73.15 -26.71 -6.96
CA ILE A 2 -73.62 -27.54 -8.09
C ILE A 2 -73.81 -26.65 -9.33
N GLN A 3 -72.88 -26.73 -10.27
CA GLN A 3 -73.10 -27.38 -11.56
C GLN A 3 -71.83 -27.34 -12.44
N ASP A 4 -71.44 -28.52 -12.77
CA ASP A 4 -70.63 -29.02 -13.91
C ASP A 4 -71.21 -28.57 -15.28
N PHE A 5 -70.32 -28.61 -16.29
CA PHE A 5 -70.52 -29.13 -17.65
C PHE A 5 -69.17 -28.95 -18.40
N ALA A 6 -68.38 -29.89 -18.71
CA ALA A 6 -68.30 -31.03 -19.61
C ALA A 6 -68.18 -30.68 -21.12
N VAL A 7 -67.00 -31.10 -21.67
CA VAL A 7 -66.76 -31.83 -22.96
C VAL A 7 -66.80 -31.03 -24.27
N GLY A 8 -65.71 -31.18 -25.02
CA GLY A 8 -65.61 -30.90 -26.45
C GLY A 8 -64.26 -31.26 -27.06
N ARG A 9 -64.03 -32.55 -27.32
CA ARG A 9 -62.95 -33.01 -28.21
C ARG A 9 -63.20 -32.55 -29.64
N ALA A 10 -62.20 -31.99 -30.31
CA ALA A 10 -62.07 -32.06 -31.76
C ALA A 10 -60.63 -32.15 -32.19
N SER A 11 -60.23 -33.34 -32.61
CA SER A 11 -59.05 -33.67 -33.36
C SER A 11 -59.14 -33.10 -34.78
N ARG A 12 -58.13 -32.34 -35.22
CA ARG A 12 -57.81 -32.22 -36.67
C ARG A 12 -56.31 -32.22 -36.87
N LEU A 13 -55.85 -33.25 -37.59
CA LEU A 13 -54.58 -33.30 -38.29
C LEU A 13 -54.43 -32.16 -39.29
N VAL A 14 -53.29 -31.46 -39.32
CA VAL A 14 -52.76 -30.87 -40.56
C VAL A 14 -51.24 -30.76 -40.47
N ARG A 15 -50.56 -31.54 -41.26
CA ARG A 15 -49.41 -31.31 -42.14
C ARG A 15 -48.20 -30.51 -41.62
N SER A 16 -47.12 -31.25 -41.61
CA SER A 16 -45.73 -30.86 -41.65
C SER A 16 -45.42 -29.76 -42.66
N ALA A 17 -44.84 -28.64 -42.19
CA ALA A 17 -43.99 -27.77 -43.00
C ALA A 17 -42.65 -27.68 -42.31
N ARG A 18 -41.62 -28.34 -42.85
CA ARG A 18 -40.22 -28.20 -42.49
C ARG A 18 -39.77 -26.83 -42.96
N SER A 19 -39.66 -25.85 -42.06
CA SER A 19 -38.91 -24.63 -42.31
C SER A 19 -37.50 -24.80 -41.71
N LEU A 20 -36.52 -24.93 -42.58
CA LEU A 20 -35.10 -24.80 -42.24
C LEU A 20 -34.87 -23.35 -41.79
N LEU A 21 -34.75 -23.11 -40.52
CA LEU A 21 -34.18 -21.88 -39.98
C LEU A 21 -32.68 -22.11 -39.80
N LEU A 22 -31.91 -21.53 -40.71
CA LEU A 22 -30.44 -21.37 -40.61
C LEU A 22 -30.18 -20.42 -39.46
N GLY A 23 -29.92 -20.94 -38.25
CA GLY A 23 -29.50 -20.18 -37.09
C GLY A 23 -28.09 -19.69 -37.28
N LEU A 24 -27.94 -18.41 -37.64
CA LEU A 24 -26.66 -17.69 -37.57
C LEU A 24 -26.32 -17.51 -36.09
N ALA A 25 -25.48 -18.38 -35.53
CA ALA A 25 -24.90 -18.23 -34.21
C ALA A 25 -23.87 -17.10 -34.29
N ILE A 26 -24.27 -15.88 -33.93
CA ILE A 26 -23.35 -14.78 -33.62
C ILE A 26 -22.72 -15.11 -32.30
N SER A 27 -21.56 -15.76 -32.34
CA SER A 27 -20.66 -15.87 -31.16
C SER A 27 -20.15 -14.46 -30.85
N ALA A 28 -20.82 -13.77 -29.92
CA ALA A 28 -20.27 -12.61 -29.27
C ALA A 28 -19.04 -13.06 -28.44
N GLY A 29 -17.88 -13.10 -29.09
CA GLY A 29 -16.62 -13.18 -28.41
C GLY A 29 -16.47 -11.95 -27.55
N ALA A 30 -16.65 -12.08 -26.24
CA ALA A 30 -16.18 -11.09 -25.28
C ALA A 30 -14.65 -11.09 -25.39
N GLY A 31 -14.11 -10.33 -26.35
CA GLY A 31 -12.71 -9.99 -26.39
C GLY A 31 -12.42 -9.20 -25.12
N ALA A 32 -11.64 -9.77 -24.20
CA ALA A 32 -10.97 -8.98 -23.19
C ALA A 32 -10.19 -7.90 -23.97
N ALA A 33 -10.62 -6.66 -23.85
CA ALA A 33 -9.87 -5.53 -24.39
C ALA A 33 -8.53 -5.54 -23.64
N ALA A 34 -7.49 -6.01 -24.30
CA ALA A 34 -6.13 -5.80 -23.85
C ALA A 34 -5.98 -4.28 -23.75
N SER A 35 -5.76 -3.74 -22.55
CA SER A 35 -5.45 -2.33 -22.36
C SER A 35 -4.24 -2.04 -23.22
N ALA A 36 -4.44 -1.26 -24.27
CA ALA A 36 -3.34 -0.81 -25.12
C ALA A 36 -2.39 -0.02 -24.22
N SER A 37 -1.12 -0.41 -24.18
CA SER A 37 -0.10 0.31 -23.42
C SER A 37 -0.12 1.78 -23.86
N THR A 38 -0.21 2.71 -22.90
CA THR A 38 -0.11 4.15 -23.15
C THR A 38 1.32 4.59 -23.48
N CYS A 39 2.28 3.66 -23.34
CA CYS A 39 3.68 3.91 -23.65
C CYS A 39 3.90 4.17 -25.14
N GLY A 40 4.70 5.20 -25.43
CA GLY A 40 4.99 5.62 -26.81
C GLY A 40 4.00 6.62 -27.42
N GLN A 41 2.94 6.98 -26.71
CA GLN A 41 1.97 7.99 -27.19
C GLN A 41 2.48 9.44 -27.01
N GLY A 42 3.62 9.64 -26.35
CA GLY A 42 4.20 10.96 -26.07
C GLY A 42 3.63 11.62 -24.82
N ILE A 43 4.00 12.89 -24.63
CA ILE A 43 3.56 13.71 -23.50
C ILE A 43 2.30 14.46 -23.91
N GLY A 44 1.19 14.19 -23.25
CA GLY A 44 -0.09 14.88 -23.44
C GLY A 44 -0.36 15.92 -22.35
N PRO A 45 -1.48 16.66 -22.45
CA PRO A 45 -1.86 17.67 -21.46
C PRO A 45 -1.97 17.07 -20.04
N GLY A 46 -1.39 17.76 -19.06
CA GLY A 46 -1.33 17.34 -17.66
C GLY A 46 -0.39 16.14 -17.43
N MET A 47 0.58 15.97 -18.30
CA MET A 47 1.69 15.03 -18.12
C MET A 47 3.04 15.76 -17.99
N GLU A 48 3.02 17.08 -17.94
CA GLU A 48 4.19 17.91 -17.73
C GLU A 48 4.78 17.64 -16.33
N PRO A 49 6.09 17.84 -16.13
CA PRO A 49 6.70 17.68 -14.80
C PRO A 49 6.06 18.55 -13.74
N GLY A 50 5.92 18.01 -12.53
CA GLY A 50 5.38 18.71 -11.37
C GLY A 50 4.12 18.09 -10.79
N ARG A 51 3.50 18.85 -9.85
CA ARG A 51 2.23 18.46 -9.21
C ARG A 51 1.05 18.96 -10.01
N HIS A 52 0.07 18.08 -10.21
CA HIS A 52 -1.18 18.36 -10.89
C HIS A 52 -2.37 17.92 -10.06
N ASP A 53 -3.30 18.84 -9.82
CA ASP A 53 -4.61 18.50 -9.28
C ASP A 53 -5.44 17.78 -10.34
N PHE A 54 -6.21 16.80 -9.91
CA PHE A 54 -7.15 16.10 -10.79
C PHE A 54 -8.45 15.78 -10.07
N SER A 55 -9.49 15.55 -10.87
CA SER A 55 -10.77 15.07 -10.41
C SER A 55 -11.25 13.95 -11.33
N ILE A 56 -11.83 12.92 -10.74
CA ILE A 56 -12.52 11.84 -11.47
C ILE A 56 -13.92 11.63 -10.90
N LEU A 57 -14.78 11.04 -11.71
CA LEU A 57 -16.07 10.52 -11.23
C LEU A 57 -15.85 9.10 -10.73
N SER A 58 -16.25 8.85 -9.49
CA SER A 58 -16.27 7.51 -8.89
C SER A 58 -17.65 7.29 -8.26
N ASN A 59 -18.36 6.26 -8.71
CA ASN A 59 -19.75 6.01 -8.33
C ASN A 59 -20.66 7.25 -8.46
N GLY A 60 -20.48 8.04 -9.53
CA GLY A 60 -21.23 9.26 -9.80
C GLY A 60 -20.87 10.47 -8.93
N GLN A 61 -19.88 10.35 -8.05
CA GLN A 61 -19.39 11.42 -7.19
C GLN A 61 -18.06 11.95 -7.67
N LYS A 62 -17.88 13.28 -7.65
CA LYS A 62 -16.59 13.90 -7.93
C LYS A 62 -15.61 13.59 -6.79
N ARG A 63 -14.44 13.04 -7.14
CA ARG A 63 -13.37 12.72 -6.20
C ARG A 63 -12.08 13.36 -6.69
N ASP A 64 -11.35 13.93 -5.75
CA ASP A 64 -10.18 14.74 -6.04
C ASP A 64 -8.88 14.06 -5.59
N GLY A 65 -7.79 14.41 -6.25
CA GLY A 65 -6.45 13.95 -5.93
C GLY A 65 -5.38 14.84 -6.54
N VAL A 66 -4.13 14.50 -6.27
CA VAL A 66 -2.93 15.13 -6.83
C VAL A 66 -2.02 14.04 -7.35
N TYR A 67 -1.45 14.21 -8.52
CA TYR A 67 -0.32 13.39 -8.94
C TYR A 67 0.92 14.25 -9.18
N PHE A 68 2.08 13.64 -9.05
CA PHE A 68 3.36 14.23 -9.37
C PHE A 68 4.03 13.46 -10.50
N VAL A 69 4.45 14.17 -11.54
CA VAL A 69 5.17 13.63 -12.70
C VAL A 69 6.63 14.09 -12.61
N PRO A 70 7.62 13.18 -12.59
CA PRO A 70 9.03 13.55 -12.52
C PRO A 70 9.51 14.14 -13.85
N SER A 71 10.53 15.01 -13.81
CA SER A 71 11.14 15.62 -15.01
C SER A 71 11.70 14.60 -16.00
N ALA A 72 12.04 13.41 -15.53
CA ALA A 72 12.54 12.31 -16.37
C ALA A 72 11.44 11.56 -17.14
N TYR A 73 10.15 11.89 -16.95
CA TYR A 73 9.06 11.23 -17.66
C TYR A 73 9.05 11.60 -19.14
N ASP A 74 9.12 10.60 -20.00
CA ASP A 74 9.16 10.78 -21.47
C ASP A 74 7.97 10.14 -22.21
N GLY A 75 7.03 9.53 -21.48
CA GLY A 75 5.89 8.81 -22.05
C GLY A 75 6.26 7.52 -22.79
N LYS A 76 7.51 7.07 -22.74
CA LYS A 76 8.02 5.87 -23.44
C LYS A 76 8.49 4.80 -22.48
N LYS A 77 9.22 5.18 -21.44
CA LYS A 77 9.73 4.28 -20.41
C LYS A 77 8.70 4.16 -19.29
N PRO A 78 8.18 2.94 -19.00
CA PRO A 78 7.21 2.75 -17.93
C PRO A 78 7.78 3.14 -16.55
N LEU A 79 7.07 4.00 -15.81
CA LEU A 79 7.44 4.43 -14.47
C LEU A 79 6.77 3.57 -13.39
N PRO A 80 7.46 3.30 -12.26
CA PRO A 80 6.80 2.84 -11.04
C PRO A 80 5.86 3.91 -10.50
N VAL A 81 4.83 3.49 -9.75
CA VAL A 81 3.84 4.39 -9.16
C VAL A 81 3.70 4.14 -7.66
N VAL A 82 3.71 5.20 -6.86
CA VAL A 82 3.39 5.16 -5.43
C VAL A 82 2.08 5.91 -5.19
N PHE A 83 1.09 5.24 -4.62
CA PHE A 83 -0.13 5.86 -4.09
C PHE A 83 0.10 6.22 -2.63
N ASP A 84 0.07 7.51 -2.28
CA ASP A 84 0.37 8.03 -0.95
C ASP A 84 -0.88 8.57 -0.25
N PHE A 85 -1.35 7.85 0.77
CA PHE A 85 -2.61 8.07 1.47
C PHE A 85 -2.41 8.98 2.68
N HIS A 86 -3.07 10.16 2.69
CA HIS A 86 -2.95 11.14 3.76
C HIS A 86 -3.56 10.68 5.10
N GLY A 87 -3.02 11.18 6.21
CA GLY A 87 -3.61 11.01 7.54
C GLY A 87 -4.92 11.79 7.71
N SER A 88 -5.72 11.44 8.72
CA SER A 88 -6.92 12.22 9.08
C SER A 88 -6.56 13.69 9.35
N ASN A 89 -7.46 14.60 9.01
CA ASN A 89 -7.26 16.04 9.10
C ASN A 89 -6.12 16.57 8.22
N SER A 90 -5.93 15.97 7.04
CA SER A 90 -4.95 16.37 6.04
C SER A 90 -5.58 16.33 4.63
N ASN A 91 -4.77 16.49 3.60
CA ASN A 91 -5.19 16.45 2.20
C ASN A 91 -4.03 15.95 1.32
N PRO A 92 -4.25 15.72 0.01
CA PRO A 92 -3.22 15.22 -0.90
C PRO A 92 -1.92 16.05 -0.90
N HIS A 93 -2.03 17.38 -1.02
CA HIS A 93 -0.85 18.25 -0.99
C HIS A 93 -0.12 18.21 0.37
N GLY A 94 -0.88 18.22 1.47
CA GLY A 94 -0.35 18.09 2.82
C GLY A 94 0.38 16.78 3.03
N GLN A 95 -0.09 15.70 2.41
CA GLN A 95 0.57 14.40 2.47
C GLN A 95 1.89 14.39 1.69
N LEU A 96 1.91 14.89 0.45
CA LEU A 96 3.15 14.98 -0.34
C LEU A 96 4.20 15.86 0.36
N ASN A 97 3.78 16.99 0.98
CA ASN A 97 4.68 17.81 1.76
C ASN A 97 5.23 17.08 3.00
N ARG A 98 4.40 16.26 3.66
CA ARG A 98 4.80 15.47 4.83
C ARG A 98 5.73 14.33 4.45
N SER A 99 5.37 13.54 3.47
CA SER A 99 6.09 12.32 3.10
C SER A 99 7.36 12.61 2.32
N GLY A 100 7.35 13.65 1.46
CA GLY A 100 8.45 13.97 0.56
C GLY A 100 8.60 13.00 -0.60
N TRP A 101 7.56 12.20 -0.88
CA TRP A 101 7.55 11.27 -2.00
C TRP A 101 7.78 11.95 -3.35
N ASP A 102 7.31 13.19 -3.55
CA ASP A 102 7.55 13.95 -4.78
C ASP A 102 9.03 14.31 -5.01
N LYS A 103 9.78 14.61 -3.94
CA LYS A 103 11.22 14.85 -4.03
C LYS A 103 11.98 13.58 -4.39
N LEU A 104 11.57 12.46 -3.80
CA LEU A 104 12.12 11.14 -4.11
C LEU A 104 11.74 10.72 -5.54
N ALA A 105 10.52 10.99 -5.95
CA ALA A 105 10.02 10.73 -7.29
C ALA A 105 10.81 11.50 -8.37
N GLU A 106 11.13 12.76 -8.14
CA GLU A 106 11.96 13.55 -9.03
C GLU A 106 13.37 12.98 -9.14
N ARG A 107 13.96 12.54 -8.03
CA ARG A 107 15.31 11.98 -8.00
C ARG A 107 15.42 10.61 -8.69
N ASP A 108 14.47 9.72 -8.43
CA ASP A 108 14.57 8.30 -8.78
C ASP A 108 13.68 7.89 -9.97
N GLY A 109 12.91 8.82 -10.53
CA GLY A 109 12.09 8.57 -11.73
C GLY A 109 10.89 7.66 -11.45
N LEU A 110 10.02 8.05 -10.53
CA LEU A 110 8.74 7.39 -10.28
C LEU A 110 7.59 8.42 -10.26
N MET A 111 6.37 7.95 -10.43
CA MET A 111 5.17 8.77 -10.30
C MET A 111 4.57 8.64 -8.91
N VAL A 112 4.02 9.73 -8.37
CA VAL A 112 3.28 9.68 -7.09
C VAL A 112 1.86 10.14 -7.30
N VAL A 113 0.91 9.47 -6.64
CA VAL A 113 -0.51 9.81 -6.64
C VAL A 113 -1.01 9.92 -5.21
N ALA A 114 -1.56 11.05 -4.83
CA ALA A 114 -2.18 11.26 -3.53
C ALA A 114 -3.68 11.54 -3.71
N LEU A 115 -4.53 10.78 -3.04
CA LEU A 115 -5.99 10.86 -3.15
C LEU A 115 -6.59 11.59 -1.95
N ALA A 116 -7.72 12.27 -2.13
CA ALA A 116 -8.47 12.90 -1.05
C ALA A 116 -9.53 11.94 -0.47
N GLY A 117 -9.50 11.69 0.84
CA GLY A 117 -10.56 10.97 1.54
C GLY A 117 -11.91 11.70 1.43
N SER A 118 -13.02 10.96 1.50
CA SER A 118 -14.36 11.53 1.27
C SER A 118 -14.95 12.32 2.42
N LEU A 119 -14.47 12.10 3.63
CA LEU A 119 -14.99 12.76 4.82
C LEU A 119 -14.30 14.09 5.06
N ASN A 120 -15.03 15.10 5.48
CA ASN A 120 -14.44 16.37 5.92
C ASN A 120 -13.56 16.16 7.16
N GLY A 121 -12.41 16.81 7.19
CA GLY A 121 -11.59 16.93 8.37
C GLY A 121 -12.11 18.00 9.33
N GLU A 122 -11.36 18.28 10.39
CA GLU A 122 -11.71 19.30 11.40
C GLU A 122 -11.45 20.72 10.90
N LEU A 123 -10.47 20.89 10.00
CA LEU A 123 -10.13 22.18 9.42
C LEU A 123 -10.62 22.26 7.96
N PRO A 124 -10.99 23.45 7.47
CA PRO A 124 -11.37 23.64 6.07
C PRO A 124 -10.27 23.13 5.12
N GLY A 125 -10.68 22.45 4.05
CA GLY A 125 -9.76 21.88 3.05
C GLY A 125 -8.97 20.66 3.53
N THR A 126 -9.31 20.10 4.70
CA THR A 126 -8.77 18.82 5.18
C THR A 126 -9.81 17.71 5.08
N HIS A 127 -9.32 16.48 4.98
CA HIS A 127 -10.12 15.29 4.75
C HIS A 127 -9.79 14.16 5.74
N ALA A 128 -10.66 13.18 5.79
CA ALA A 128 -10.44 11.89 6.43
C ALA A 128 -11.03 10.77 5.57
N TRP A 129 -10.60 9.55 5.81
CA TRP A 129 -11.04 8.36 5.08
C TRP A 129 -12.26 7.73 5.72
N ASN A 130 -13.23 7.34 4.88
CA ASN A 130 -14.33 6.47 5.27
C ASN A 130 -13.83 5.01 5.27
N VAL A 131 -13.14 4.60 6.33
CA VAL A 131 -12.61 3.23 6.43
C VAL A 131 -13.77 2.27 6.73
N PRO A 132 -14.13 1.34 5.83
CA PRO A 132 -15.22 0.39 6.05
C PRO A 132 -15.07 -0.39 7.37
N GLY A 133 -16.17 -0.53 8.11
CA GLY A 133 -16.20 -1.21 9.39
C GLY A 133 -15.57 -0.47 10.59
N VAL A 134 -14.83 0.60 10.32
CA VAL A 134 -14.13 1.41 11.35
C VAL A 134 -14.77 2.77 11.52
N THR A 135 -14.96 3.50 10.43
CA THR A 135 -15.51 4.86 10.45
C THR A 135 -17.03 4.81 10.54
N LYS A 136 -17.60 5.56 11.49
CA LYS A 136 -19.06 5.66 11.71
C LYS A 136 -19.59 7.06 11.46
N ARG A 137 -18.86 7.91 10.74
CA ARG A 137 -19.27 9.27 10.42
C ARG A 137 -20.20 9.29 9.20
N PRO A 138 -21.26 10.12 9.18
CA PRO A 138 -22.13 10.25 8.01
C PRO A 138 -21.38 10.91 6.83
N GLY A 139 -21.88 10.72 5.62
CA GLY A 139 -21.36 11.35 4.40
C GLY A 139 -20.12 10.69 3.78
N GLY A 140 -19.67 9.55 4.33
CA GLY A 140 -18.58 8.78 3.75
C GLY A 140 -19.01 8.10 2.45
N LEU A 141 -18.15 8.19 1.41
CA LEU A 141 -18.32 7.55 0.11
C LEU A 141 -17.55 6.23 0.03
N ASP A 142 -17.66 5.54 -1.09
CA ASP A 142 -16.89 4.32 -1.38
C ASP A 142 -15.43 4.69 -1.71
N GLU A 143 -14.55 4.49 -0.74
CA GLU A 143 -13.12 4.74 -0.90
C GLU A 143 -12.43 3.64 -1.71
N VAL A 144 -12.90 2.39 -1.59
CA VAL A 144 -12.30 1.24 -2.31
C VAL A 144 -12.54 1.38 -3.81
N GLY A 145 -13.76 1.73 -4.20
CA GLY A 145 -14.11 2.04 -5.59
C GLY A 145 -13.28 3.21 -6.12
N PHE A 146 -13.19 4.30 -5.37
CA PHE A 146 -12.39 5.46 -5.76
C PHE A 146 -10.91 5.15 -5.97
N ILE A 147 -10.29 4.37 -5.08
CA ILE A 147 -8.89 3.97 -5.24
C ILE A 147 -8.71 3.17 -6.55
N ARG A 148 -9.62 2.24 -6.86
CA ARG A 148 -9.59 1.47 -8.12
C ARG A 148 -9.78 2.34 -9.35
N ASP A 149 -10.70 3.29 -9.32
CA ASP A 149 -10.95 4.22 -10.41
C ASP A 149 -9.73 5.12 -10.65
N ALA A 150 -9.08 5.59 -9.59
CA ALA A 150 -7.84 6.36 -9.68
C ALA A 150 -6.67 5.53 -10.28
N ILE A 151 -6.52 4.27 -9.89
CA ILE A 151 -5.54 3.34 -10.48
C ILE A 151 -5.82 3.16 -11.96
N THR A 152 -7.09 2.96 -12.34
CA THR A 152 -7.52 2.81 -13.74
C THR A 152 -7.20 4.08 -14.54
N MET A 153 -7.48 5.26 -13.98
CA MET A 153 -7.15 6.55 -14.60
C MET A 153 -5.65 6.68 -14.84
N VAL A 154 -4.82 6.34 -13.85
CA VAL A 154 -3.35 6.41 -13.97
C VAL A 154 -2.85 5.48 -15.08
N LYS A 155 -3.29 4.23 -15.11
CA LYS A 155 -2.95 3.25 -16.15
C LYS A 155 -3.41 3.67 -17.54
N GLY A 156 -4.56 4.32 -17.63
CA GLY A 156 -5.13 4.79 -18.91
C GLY A 156 -4.53 6.11 -19.40
N LYS A 157 -3.88 6.88 -18.52
CA LYS A 157 -3.31 8.18 -18.87
C LYS A 157 -1.80 8.15 -19.06
N PHE A 158 -1.06 7.40 -18.25
CA PHE A 158 0.40 7.46 -18.18
C PHE A 158 1.06 6.16 -18.62
N CYS A 159 2.29 6.26 -19.15
CA CYS A 159 3.15 5.11 -19.36
C CYS A 159 3.71 4.66 -18.01
N VAL A 160 3.07 3.68 -17.37
CA VAL A 160 3.41 3.17 -16.07
C VAL A 160 3.65 1.66 -16.10
N ASP A 161 4.46 1.18 -15.18
CA ASP A 161 4.74 -0.24 -15.00
C ASP A 161 3.75 -0.85 -14.00
N GLU A 162 2.80 -1.62 -14.51
CA GLU A 162 1.73 -2.21 -13.70
C GLU A 162 2.23 -3.21 -12.64
N GLU A 163 3.42 -3.77 -12.83
CA GLU A 163 4.06 -4.65 -11.85
C GLU A 163 4.78 -3.87 -10.74
N ARG A 164 4.84 -2.53 -10.84
CA ARG A 164 5.50 -1.65 -9.88
C ARG A 164 4.56 -0.58 -9.33
N PHE A 165 3.38 -1.01 -8.88
CA PHE A 165 2.43 -0.19 -8.14
C PHE A 165 2.56 -0.45 -6.64
N TYR A 166 2.73 0.60 -5.87
CA TYR A 166 2.97 0.54 -4.43
C TYR A 166 2.02 1.44 -3.67
N GLY A 167 1.66 1.03 -2.44
CA GLY A 167 0.88 1.86 -1.53
C GLY A 167 1.76 2.39 -0.40
N SER A 168 1.57 3.65 -0.03
CA SER A 168 2.17 4.32 1.14
C SER A 168 1.06 4.98 1.93
N GLY A 169 1.00 4.82 3.24
CA GLY A 169 -0.09 5.40 4.01
C GLY A 169 0.30 5.86 5.41
N TYR A 170 -0.22 7.03 5.79
CA TYR A 170 0.00 7.64 7.10
C TYR A 170 -1.29 7.62 7.93
N SER A 171 -1.21 7.18 9.19
CA SER A 171 -2.31 7.26 10.16
C SER A 171 -3.65 6.76 9.59
N GLY A 172 -4.66 7.63 9.44
CA GLY A 172 -5.94 7.30 8.82
C GLY A 172 -5.81 6.73 7.41
N GLY A 173 -4.89 7.28 6.59
CA GLY A 173 -4.62 6.80 5.25
C GLY A 173 -4.00 5.40 5.21
N GLY A 174 -3.11 5.09 6.15
CA GLY A 174 -2.58 3.73 6.23
C GLY A 174 -3.63 2.71 6.69
N ARG A 175 -4.58 3.11 7.55
CA ARG A 175 -5.74 2.25 7.85
C ARG A 175 -6.60 2.01 6.61
N MET A 176 -6.80 3.03 5.76
CA MET A 176 -7.52 2.87 4.49
C MET A 176 -6.76 1.96 3.53
N LEU A 177 -5.44 2.12 3.42
CA LEU A 177 -4.59 1.24 2.60
C LEU A 177 -4.65 -0.21 3.09
N SER A 178 -4.56 -0.46 4.42
CA SER A 178 -4.74 -1.80 4.98
C SER A 178 -6.10 -2.38 4.59
N GLN A 179 -7.17 -1.59 4.72
CA GLN A 179 -8.53 -2.02 4.36
C GLN A 179 -8.64 -2.32 2.86
N PHE A 180 -8.07 -1.49 2.00
CA PHE A 180 -8.06 -1.72 0.56
C PHE A 180 -7.42 -3.08 0.21
N ILE A 181 -6.26 -3.38 0.77
CA ILE A 181 -5.58 -4.67 0.57
C ILE A 181 -6.42 -5.83 1.15
N CYS A 182 -7.00 -5.63 2.34
CA CYS A 182 -7.85 -6.62 3.01
C CYS A 182 -9.14 -6.97 2.26
N THR A 183 -9.61 -6.12 1.32
CA THR A 183 -10.75 -6.46 0.44
C THR A 183 -10.39 -7.41 -0.71
N GLY A 184 -9.17 -7.92 -0.76
CA GLY A 184 -8.68 -8.78 -1.84
C GLY A 184 -8.22 -8.01 -3.07
N ALA A 185 -7.91 -6.72 -2.93
CA ALA A 185 -7.30 -5.93 -4.00
C ALA A 185 -5.91 -6.48 -4.38
N LYS A 186 -5.63 -6.50 -5.70
CA LYS A 186 -4.38 -7.03 -6.27
C LYS A 186 -3.49 -5.94 -6.86
N ASP A 187 -3.91 -4.69 -6.71
CA ASP A 187 -3.36 -3.56 -7.46
C ASP A 187 -1.97 -3.14 -6.96
N PHE A 188 -1.65 -3.36 -5.68
CA PHE A 188 -0.35 -3.00 -5.12
C PHE A 188 0.54 -4.22 -4.93
N ASN A 189 1.83 -4.07 -5.27
CA ASN A 189 2.84 -5.13 -5.17
C ASN A 189 3.57 -5.11 -3.82
N ALA A 190 3.64 -3.95 -3.18
CA ALA A 190 4.07 -3.80 -1.80
C ALA A 190 3.37 -2.60 -1.15
N ALA A 191 3.37 -2.56 0.17
CA ALA A 191 2.73 -1.49 0.92
C ALA A 191 3.57 -1.05 2.13
N GLY A 192 3.59 0.28 2.37
CA GLY A 192 4.27 0.94 3.47
C GLY A 192 3.30 1.66 4.40
N PHE A 193 3.51 1.56 5.70
CA PHE A 193 2.61 2.08 6.72
C PHE A 193 3.35 2.90 7.76
N VAL A 194 2.93 4.14 7.98
CA VAL A 194 3.46 4.96 9.07
C VAL A 194 2.38 5.18 10.11
N ALA A 195 2.66 4.78 11.34
CA ALA A 195 1.75 4.86 12.51
C ALA A 195 0.36 4.28 12.24
N SER A 196 0.26 3.17 11.46
CA SER A 196 -1.05 2.80 10.91
C SER A 196 -1.25 1.34 10.52
N LEU A 197 -0.26 0.46 10.65
CA LEU A 197 -0.40 -0.94 10.23
C LEU A 197 -1.55 -1.64 10.95
N ARG A 198 -2.54 -2.10 10.19
CA ARG A 198 -3.65 -2.96 10.66
C ARG A 198 -3.76 -4.22 9.79
N ALA A 199 -4.35 -5.27 10.36
CA ALA A 199 -4.51 -6.58 9.71
C ALA A 199 -5.94 -7.12 9.93
N GLY A 200 -6.93 -6.26 9.77
CA GLY A 200 -8.34 -6.49 10.07
C GLY A 200 -8.85 -5.62 11.22
N TYR A 201 -10.17 -5.66 11.45
CA TYR A 201 -10.81 -4.89 12.51
C TYR A 201 -10.43 -5.42 13.90
N PRO A 202 -10.39 -4.56 14.92
CA PRO A 202 -10.24 -5.03 16.27
C PRO A 202 -11.46 -5.86 16.71
N LEU A 203 -11.20 -7.08 17.16
CA LEU A 203 -12.19 -7.98 17.73
C LEU A 203 -11.74 -8.36 19.14
N GLU A 204 -12.63 -8.19 20.10
CA GLU A 204 -12.41 -8.63 21.48
C GLU A 204 -13.00 -10.02 21.69
N THR A 205 -12.19 -10.93 22.19
CA THR A 205 -12.63 -12.26 22.59
C THR A 205 -12.01 -12.57 23.95
N GLU A 206 -12.85 -12.85 24.95
CA GLU A 206 -12.42 -13.17 26.32
C GLU A 206 -11.45 -12.14 26.91
N GLY A 207 -11.74 -10.84 26.72
CA GLY A 207 -10.91 -9.74 27.22
C GLY A 207 -9.59 -9.53 26.47
N LYS A 208 -9.36 -10.23 25.35
CA LYS A 208 -8.17 -10.07 24.51
C LYS A 208 -8.53 -9.48 23.17
N TRP A 209 -7.78 -8.46 22.76
CA TRP A 209 -7.95 -7.82 21.47
C TRP A 209 -7.04 -8.47 20.41
N ALA A 210 -7.64 -8.85 19.28
CA ALA A 210 -6.96 -9.42 18.13
C ALA A 210 -7.55 -8.86 16.81
N PRO A 211 -6.87 -9.03 15.67
CA PRO A 211 -7.47 -8.79 14.36
C PRO A 211 -8.60 -9.77 14.08
N ASP A 212 -9.77 -9.28 13.68
CA ASP A 212 -10.83 -10.12 13.12
C ASP A 212 -10.36 -10.72 11.78
N ALA A 213 -10.18 -12.03 11.77
CA ALA A 213 -9.68 -12.75 10.60
C ALA A 213 -10.61 -12.63 9.38
N ALA A 214 -11.92 -12.51 9.58
CA ALA A 214 -12.91 -12.40 8.51
C ALA A 214 -12.87 -11.02 7.82
N SER A 215 -12.36 -10.00 8.50
CA SER A 215 -12.31 -8.63 7.98
C SER A 215 -11.05 -8.31 7.16
N CYS A 216 -10.14 -9.28 7.01
CA CYS A 216 -8.92 -9.09 6.21
C CYS A 216 -8.55 -10.37 5.46
N THR A 217 -8.82 -10.37 4.15
CA THR A 217 -8.59 -11.51 3.26
C THR A 217 -7.83 -11.05 2.00
N PRO A 218 -6.51 -10.75 2.12
CA PRO A 218 -5.71 -10.36 0.97
C PRO A 218 -5.75 -11.44 -0.13
N ALA A 219 -5.84 -11.02 -1.39
CA ALA A 219 -5.92 -11.97 -2.51
C ALA A 219 -4.61 -12.70 -2.79
N ARG A 220 -3.49 -12.18 -2.28
CA ARG A 220 -2.13 -12.74 -2.42
C ARG A 220 -1.26 -12.30 -1.25
N PRO A 221 -0.13 -12.97 -1.00
CA PRO A 221 0.89 -12.47 -0.09
C PRO A 221 1.34 -11.06 -0.46
N MET A 222 1.56 -10.21 0.55
CA MET A 222 1.85 -8.78 0.38
C MET A 222 3.15 -8.41 1.10
N SER A 223 4.10 -7.85 0.36
CA SER A 223 5.30 -7.29 0.99
C SER A 223 4.94 -6.03 1.79
N ILE A 224 5.25 -6.03 3.09
CA ILE A 224 4.85 -4.98 4.04
C ILE A 224 6.09 -4.35 4.70
N ILE A 225 6.14 -3.02 4.71
CA ILE A 225 7.06 -2.27 5.57
C ILE A 225 6.26 -1.31 6.46
N ALA A 226 6.57 -1.25 7.76
CA ALA A 226 5.83 -0.44 8.71
C ALA A 226 6.77 0.35 9.64
N PHE A 227 6.29 1.52 10.08
CA PHE A 227 6.99 2.41 11.00
C PHE A 227 6.04 2.80 12.13
N ALA A 228 6.51 2.63 13.37
CA ALA A 228 5.74 2.97 14.56
C ALA A 228 6.64 3.64 15.60
N GLY A 229 6.13 4.67 16.25
CA GLY A 229 6.78 5.33 17.37
C GLY A 229 6.32 4.73 18.70
N LEU A 230 7.24 4.50 19.64
CA LEU A 230 6.87 4.04 20.99
C LEU A 230 6.19 5.13 21.83
N LYS A 231 6.36 6.41 21.45
CA LYS A 231 5.71 7.56 22.11
C LYS A 231 4.48 8.07 21.37
N ASP A 232 3.91 7.27 20.44
CA ASP A 232 2.71 7.64 19.70
C ASP A 232 1.47 7.62 20.61
N PRO A 233 0.85 8.79 20.94
CA PRO A 233 -0.33 8.85 21.79
C PRO A 233 -1.63 8.57 21.02
N ALA A 234 -1.62 8.72 19.70
CA ALA A 234 -2.82 8.55 18.87
C ALA A 234 -3.04 7.09 18.46
N ASN A 235 -1.95 6.41 18.09
CA ASN A 235 -1.92 5.01 17.69
C ASN A 235 -0.81 4.27 18.48
N PRO A 236 -0.99 4.02 19.79
CA PRO A 236 0.05 3.42 20.63
C PRO A 236 0.53 2.09 20.07
N TYR A 237 1.85 1.90 19.99
CA TYR A 237 2.42 0.65 19.46
C TYR A 237 1.94 -0.58 20.22
N GLN A 238 1.74 -0.45 21.53
CA GLN A 238 1.24 -1.54 22.41
C GLN A 238 -0.26 -1.82 22.24
N GLY A 239 -0.97 -1.03 21.43
CA GLY A 239 -2.42 -1.13 21.31
C GLY A 239 -3.18 -0.31 22.36
N GLY A 240 -4.50 -0.52 22.43
CA GLY A 240 -5.40 0.26 23.30
C GLY A 240 -5.83 1.60 22.68
N GLY A 241 -6.39 2.47 23.50
CA GLY A 241 -6.83 3.81 23.06
C GLY A 241 -8.14 3.78 22.29
N LYS A 242 -8.14 4.24 21.05
CA LYS A 242 -9.36 4.36 20.22
C LYS A 242 -9.92 3.01 19.80
N SER A 243 -11.22 2.92 19.65
CA SER A 243 -11.94 1.67 19.28
C SER A 243 -11.43 1.01 18.00
N TYR A 244 -10.86 1.76 17.08
CA TYR A 244 -10.28 1.26 15.84
C TYR A 244 -8.84 0.75 15.99
N TRP A 245 -8.21 0.88 17.18
CA TRP A 245 -6.77 0.62 17.31
C TRP A 245 -6.45 -0.59 18.22
N GLN A 246 -7.14 -0.88 19.23
CA GLN A 246 -7.10 -1.87 20.32
C GLN A 246 -5.94 -2.88 20.36
N TYR A 247 -5.69 -3.68 19.32
CA TYR A 247 -4.55 -4.61 19.31
C TYR A 247 -3.24 -3.91 18.91
N SER A 248 -2.09 -4.47 19.35
CA SER A 248 -0.76 -3.88 19.15
C SER A 248 -0.27 -3.90 17.70
N GLY A 249 0.75 -3.07 17.39
CA GLY A 249 1.46 -3.12 16.12
C GLY A 249 2.18 -4.45 15.88
N GLU A 250 2.69 -5.07 16.95
CA GLU A 250 3.29 -6.40 16.89
C GLU A 250 2.26 -7.48 16.50
N THR A 251 1.06 -7.42 17.09
CA THR A 251 -0.05 -8.31 16.73
C THR A 251 -0.45 -8.14 15.26
N ALA A 252 -0.49 -6.89 14.76
CA ALA A 252 -0.75 -6.62 13.35
C ALA A 252 0.34 -7.24 12.45
N LEU A 253 1.61 -7.04 12.78
CA LEU A 253 2.75 -7.58 12.03
C LEU A 253 2.73 -9.11 11.98
N LYS A 254 2.49 -9.74 13.12
CA LYS A 254 2.36 -11.20 13.22
C LYS A 254 1.21 -11.72 12.35
N ARG A 255 0.06 -11.05 12.38
CA ARG A 255 -1.09 -11.44 11.54
C ARG A 255 -0.78 -11.36 10.05
N TRP A 256 -0.10 -10.31 9.59
CA TRP A 256 0.38 -10.25 8.21
C TRP A 256 1.33 -11.41 7.87
N ALA A 257 2.27 -11.74 8.77
CA ALA A 257 3.17 -12.87 8.58
C ALA A 257 2.41 -14.22 8.47
N GLU A 258 1.36 -14.41 9.24
CA GLU A 258 0.48 -15.58 9.15
C GLU A 258 -0.25 -15.65 7.80
N MET A 259 -0.86 -14.54 7.34
CA MET A 259 -1.56 -14.46 6.05
C MET A 259 -0.61 -14.69 4.87
N ASP A 260 0.60 -14.18 4.96
CA ASP A 260 1.63 -14.35 3.94
C ASP A 260 2.35 -15.71 4.04
N GLY A 261 1.98 -16.54 5.02
CA GLY A 261 2.55 -17.87 5.23
C GLY A 261 4.06 -17.83 5.48
N CYS A 262 4.50 -16.83 6.24
CA CYS A 262 5.91 -16.68 6.63
C CYS A 262 6.36 -17.81 7.55
N LYS A 263 7.60 -18.27 7.38
CA LYS A 263 8.18 -19.35 8.18
C LYS A 263 9.05 -18.80 9.31
N GLY A 264 8.93 -19.41 10.48
CA GLY A 264 9.73 -19.06 11.67
C GLY A 264 9.21 -17.84 12.40
N ALA A 265 9.93 -17.46 13.46
CA ALA A 265 9.66 -16.25 14.24
C ALA A 265 10.25 -15.02 13.55
N ALA A 266 9.77 -13.83 13.92
CA ALA A 266 10.38 -12.58 13.50
C ALA A 266 11.85 -12.53 13.92
N LYS A 267 12.70 -12.11 12.98
CA LYS A 267 14.09 -11.74 13.31
C LYS A 267 14.05 -10.31 13.84
N SER A 268 14.62 -10.07 15.02
CA SER A 268 14.70 -8.74 15.62
C SER A 268 16.15 -8.26 15.65
N LYS A 269 16.37 -7.05 15.13
CA LYS A 269 17.64 -6.34 15.25
C LYS A 269 17.40 -5.09 16.08
N VAL A 270 17.87 -5.15 17.33
CA VAL A 270 17.75 -4.04 18.27
C VAL A 270 18.89 -3.05 18.04
N GLY A 271 18.54 -1.79 17.84
CA GLY A 271 19.46 -0.66 17.78
C GLY A 271 19.18 0.32 18.92
N GLU A 272 20.04 1.31 19.08
CA GLU A 272 19.89 2.33 20.12
C GLU A 272 18.62 3.19 19.93
N SER A 273 18.30 3.56 18.69
CA SER A 273 17.19 4.47 18.38
C SER A 273 15.94 3.75 17.87
N PHE A 274 16.07 2.53 17.36
CA PHE A 274 14.93 1.75 16.82
C PHE A 274 15.24 0.27 16.79
N THR A 275 14.20 -0.54 16.81
CA THR A 275 14.23 -1.99 16.56
C THR A 275 13.64 -2.29 15.19
N VAL A 276 14.31 -3.15 14.42
CA VAL A 276 13.79 -3.69 13.17
C VAL A 276 13.34 -5.13 13.39
N ASN A 277 12.06 -5.41 13.14
CA ASN A 277 11.54 -6.77 13.13
C ASN A 277 11.26 -7.18 11.68
N SER A 278 11.66 -8.39 11.28
CA SER A 278 11.46 -8.87 9.91
C SER A 278 11.06 -10.34 9.82
N TYR A 279 10.29 -10.65 8.77
CA TYR A 279 10.03 -11.98 8.26
C TYR A 279 10.47 -11.99 6.80
N ASP A 280 11.50 -12.79 6.48
CA ASP A 280 12.14 -12.77 5.16
C ASP A 280 11.78 -13.99 4.30
N VAL A 281 11.12 -15.00 4.88
CA VAL A 281 10.78 -16.26 4.20
C VAL A 281 9.26 -16.45 4.23
N CYS A 282 8.58 -15.81 3.29
CA CYS A 282 7.13 -15.88 3.14
C CYS A 282 6.75 -16.46 1.78
N LYS A 283 5.47 -16.81 1.59
CA LYS A 283 4.96 -17.31 0.29
C LYS A 283 5.11 -16.25 -0.79
N ALA A 284 5.31 -16.69 -2.03
CA ALA A 284 5.49 -15.86 -3.22
C ALA A 284 6.57 -14.75 -3.05
N GLY A 285 7.61 -15.01 -2.26
CA GLY A 285 8.70 -14.07 -2.04
C GLY A 285 8.31 -12.81 -1.25
N ALA A 286 7.13 -12.75 -0.66
CA ALA A 286 6.75 -11.62 0.19
C ALA A 286 7.70 -11.47 1.39
N ARG A 287 7.87 -10.25 1.86
CA ARG A 287 8.70 -9.90 3.02
C ARG A 287 7.96 -8.93 3.91
N ILE A 288 8.16 -9.05 5.20
CA ILE A 288 7.55 -8.15 6.17
C ILE A 288 8.65 -7.54 7.03
N GLN A 289 8.61 -6.22 7.18
CA GLN A 289 9.56 -5.48 7.98
C GLN A 289 8.88 -4.40 8.80
N SER A 290 9.27 -4.20 10.05
CA SER A 290 8.80 -3.06 10.84
C SER A 290 9.93 -2.37 11.56
N TYR A 291 9.86 -1.04 11.60
CA TYR A 291 10.72 -0.15 12.39
C TYR A 291 9.92 0.34 13.59
N VAL A 292 10.36 -0.01 14.78
CA VAL A 292 9.81 0.48 16.05
C VAL A 292 10.78 1.49 16.61
N ILE A 293 10.41 2.78 16.59
CA ILE A 293 11.30 3.90 16.87
C ILE A 293 11.12 4.37 18.31
N ASN A 294 12.18 4.35 19.12
CA ASN A 294 12.10 4.52 20.57
C ASN A 294 11.55 5.88 21.01
N ASP A 295 12.07 6.98 20.45
CA ASP A 295 11.73 8.34 20.84
C ASP A 295 10.89 9.08 19.79
N TRP A 296 10.00 8.35 19.12
CA TRP A 296 9.15 8.90 18.07
C TRP A 296 7.66 8.84 18.46
N ASP A 297 6.97 9.93 18.12
CA ASP A 297 5.53 10.09 18.32
C ASP A 297 4.71 9.70 17.08
N HIS A 298 3.54 10.33 16.88
CA HIS A 298 2.65 10.11 15.73
C HIS A 298 3.14 10.77 14.43
N ALA A 299 4.35 11.32 14.36
CA ALA A 299 4.85 11.99 13.16
C ALA A 299 5.34 11.04 12.08
N TRP A 300 5.39 11.53 10.83
CA TRP A 300 6.06 10.83 9.73
C TRP A 300 7.58 10.88 9.93
N PRO A 301 8.31 9.76 10.01
CA PRO A 301 9.74 9.77 10.19
C PRO A 301 10.48 10.33 8.98
N ARG A 302 11.25 11.41 9.18
CA ARG A 302 12.14 12.01 8.18
C ARG A 302 13.45 12.44 8.82
N ALA A 303 14.53 12.28 8.09
CA ALA A 303 15.88 12.59 8.57
C ALA A 303 16.05 14.10 8.97
N THR A 304 15.27 14.99 8.36
CA THR A 304 15.39 16.47 8.53
C THR A 304 14.30 17.08 9.40
N MET A 305 13.29 16.33 9.87
CA MET A 305 12.09 16.91 10.47
C MET A 305 12.25 17.50 11.88
N LYS A 306 13.33 17.22 12.61
CA LYS A 306 13.45 17.75 13.98
C LYS A 306 13.55 19.29 14.05
N ALA A 307 14.04 19.93 13.00
CA ALA A 307 14.14 21.39 12.91
C ALA A 307 12.89 22.08 12.32
N GLU A 308 12.26 21.44 11.31
CA GLU A 308 11.12 22.04 10.58
C GLU A 308 9.78 21.92 11.33
N VAL A 309 9.55 20.83 12.08
CA VAL A 309 8.31 20.66 12.88
C VAL A 309 8.24 21.64 14.04
N LEU A 310 9.37 21.96 14.65
CA LEU A 310 9.41 23.01 15.69
C LEU A 310 9.08 24.39 15.12
N ALA A 311 9.48 24.69 13.87
CA ALA A 311 9.16 25.94 13.20
C ALA A 311 7.70 26.01 12.72
N ALA A 312 7.14 24.91 12.20
CA ALA A 312 5.76 24.84 11.70
C ALA A 312 4.73 24.87 12.84
N ASN A 313 4.99 24.22 13.97
CA ASN A 313 4.12 24.27 15.14
C ASN A 313 4.13 25.64 15.85
N ALA A 314 5.20 26.43 15.68
CA ALA A 314 5.25 27.82 16.18
C ALA A 314 4.33 28.76 15.39
N VAL A 315 3.92 28.41 14.17
CA VAL A 315 3.06 29.27 13.33
C VAL A 315 1.56 29.01 13.57
N VAL A 316 1.17 27.83 14.08
CA VAL A 316 -0.25 27.44 14.22
C VAL A 316 -0.93 28.00 15.48
N THR A 317 -0.20 28.58 16.42
CA THR A 317 -0.78 29.13 17.66
C THR A 317 -1.13 30.65 17.61
N ARG A 318 -1.13 31.27 16.44
CA ARG A 318 -1.58 32.68 16.34
C ARG A 318 -3.11 32.75 16.21
N LYS A 319 -3.77 33.07 17.32
CA LYS A 319 -5.14 33.64 17.33
C LYS A 319 -5.12 34.99 16.62
N PRO A 320 -6.10 35.32 15.77
CA PRO A 320 -6.25 36.64 15.21
C PRO A 320 -6.72 37.61 16.31
N GLY A 321 -5.95 38.65 16.59
CA GLY A 321 -6.33 39.73 17.48
C GLY A 321 -5.45 39.84 18.73
N GLY A 322 -4.31 40.50 18.60
CA GLY A 322 -3.49 40.86 19.75
C GLY A 322 -2.09 41.32 19.33
N GLU A 323 -1.95 42.61 19.19
CA GLU A 323 -0.68 43.29 19.01
C GLU A 323 0.22 43.09 20.24
N GLN A 324 1.26 42.24 20.11
CA GLN A 324 2.38 42.20 21.04
C GLN A 324 3.67 41.97 20.26
N THR A 325 4.54 42.94 20.34
CA THR A 325 5.91 42.90 19.87
C THR A 325 6.69 41.77 20.57
N PRO A 326 7.39 40.87 19.87
CA PRO A 326 8.20 39.84 20.51
C PRO A 326 9.51 40.45 21.03
N LYS A 327 9.76 40.34 22.33
CA LYS A 327 11.11 40.41 22.86
C LYS A 327 11.84 39.15 22.43
N ALA A 328 12.89 39.33 21.64
CA ALA A 328 13.78 38.23 21.25
C ALA A 328 14.57 37.76 22.49
N GLU A 329 14.27 36.58 22.99
CA GLU A 329 15.22 35.87 23.85
C GLU A 329 16.33 35.25 22.98
N PRO A 330 17.61 35.32 23.46
CA PRO A 330 18.74 34.82 22.67
C PRO A 330 18.62 33.29 22.46
N ALA A 331 18.71 32.88 21.21
CA ALA A 331 18.77 31.49 20.83
C ALA A 331 19.99 30.82 21.51
N VAL A 332 19.73 29.92 22.45
CA VAL A 332 20.75 29.04 22.98
C VAL A 332 21.12 28.06 21.85
N GLU A 333 22.25 28.36 21.23
CA GLU A 333 22.89 27.49 20.23
C GLU A 333 23.32 26.18 20.92
N ARG A 334 22.44 25.18 20.91
CA ARG A 334 22.83 23.78 21.26
C ARG A 334 23.62 23.21 20.12
N LYS A 335 24.93 23.26 20.31
CA LYS A 335 25.92 22.57 19.49
C LYS A 335 25.48 21.10 19.36
N MET A 336 25.05 20.69 18.16
CA MET A 336 24.71 19.30 17.84
C MET A 336 25.98 18.45 17.95
N PRO A 337 25.95 17.28 18.57
CA PRO A 337 27.09 16.37 18.57
C PRO A 337 27.38 15.92 17.13
N THR A 338 28.58 16.19 16.66
CA THR A 338 29.12 15.70 15.39
C THR A 338 29.29 14.18 15.49
N GLY A 339 28.29 13.42 15.04
CA GLY A 339 28.33 11.95 15.09
C GLY A 339 26.97 11.25 14.87
N GLU A 340 25.90 12.01 14.73
CA GLU A 340 24.53 11.47 14.83
C GLU A 340 23.77 11.28 13.49
N VAL A 341 24.45 11.40 12.35
CA VAL A 341 23.80 11.34 11.02
C VAL A 341 23.29 9.93 10.65
N THR A 342 23.67 8.89 11.40
CA THR A 342 23.26 7.50 11.12
C THR A 342 22.02 7.03 11.91
N ARG A 343 21.38 7.89 12.71
CA ARG A 343 20.34 7.51 13.67
C ARG A 343 18.91 7.87 13.29
N THR A 344 18.69 8.52 12.15
CA THR A 344 17.34 8.93 11.73
C THR A 344 16.78 7.99 10.66
N VAL A 345 15.56 7.51 10.90
CA VAL A 345 14.78 6.74 9.93
C VAL A 345 14.05 7.74 9.03
N ASP A 346 14.29 7.67 7.72
CA ASP A 346 13.42 8.30 6.72
C ASP A 346 12.49 7.25 6.15
N ALA A 347 11.18 7.42 6.37
CA ALA A 347 10.20 6.40 6.02
C ALA A 347 10.04 6.26 4.50
N ALA A 348 10.02 7.35 3.73
CA ALA A 348 9.87 7.28 2.28
C ALA A 348 11.08 6.62 1.62
N GLU A 349 12.30 6.99 2.03
CA GLU A 349 13.53 6.36 1.55
C GLU A 349 13.57 4.86 1.85
N ARG A 350 13.23 4.46 3.10
CA ARG A 350 13.20 3.06 3.49
C ARG A 350 12.10 2.26 2.76
N MET A 351 10.93 2.88 2.55
CA MET A 351 9.87 2.26 1.74
C MET A 351 10.34 2.05 0.30
N TRP A 352 10.96 3.06 -0.30
CA TRP A 352 11.43 2.97 -1.68
C TRP A 352 12.51 1.91 -1.85
N ASP A 353 13.49 1.87 -0.94
CA ASP A 353 14.49 0.81 -0.93
C ASP A 353 13.87 -0.58 -0.76
N PHE A 354 12.85 -0.70 0.10
CA PHE A 354 12.12 -1.95 0.30
C PHE A 354 11.34 -2.34 -0.96
N PHE A 355 10.62 -1.42 -1.57
CA PHE A 355 9.80 -1.67 -2.77
C PHE A 355 10.66 -2.12 -3.95
N ARG A 356 11.75 -1.43 -4.25
CA ARG A 356 12.68 -1.80 -5.34
C ARG A 356 13.28 -3.21 -5.14
N ASN A 357 13.51 -3.62 -3.90
CA ASN A 357 14.08 -4.93 -3.60
C ASN A 357 13.06 -6.08 -3.61
N THR A 358 11.76 -5.80 -3.76
CA THR A 358 10.73 -6.82 -3.97
C THR A 358 10.54 -7.17 -5.46
N GLU A 359 11.03 -6.32 -6.37
CA GLU A 359 10.86 -6.44 -7.83
C GLU A 359 11.49 -7.74 -8.40
N GLY A 360 12.68 -8.11 -7.94
CA GLY A 360 13.40 -9.29 -8.46
C GLY A 360 12.74 -10.62 -8.12
N GLN A 361 11.93 -10.69 -7.08
CA GLN A 361 11.32 -11.93 -6.59
C GLN A 361 10.03 -12.27 -7.35
N LEU A 362 9.24 -11.26 -7.70
CA LEU A 362 8.00 -11.46 -8.49
C LEU A 362 8.30 -11.91 -9.94
N VAL A 363 9.39 -11.42 -10.52
CA VAL A 363 9.81 -11.79 -11.88
C VAL A 363 10.26 -13.26 -11.93
N VAL A 364 10.97 -13.75 -10.92
CA VAL A 364 11.40 -15.17 -10.84
C VAL A 364 10.18 -16.09 -10.77
N ASP A 365 9.18 -15.75 -9.95
CA ASP A 365 7.96 -16.56 -9.82
C ASP A 365 7.10 -16.53 -11.10
N ALA A 366 7.07 -15.39 -11.82
CA ALA A 366 6.36 -15.27 -13.09
C ALA A 366 7.03 -16.06 -14.23
N VAL A 367 8.36 -16.07 -14.29
CA VAL A 367 9.15 -16.86 -15.24
C VAL A 367 8.98 -18.35 -14.97
N VAL A 368 9.08 -18.80 -13.71
CA VAL A 368 8.89 -20.20 -13.34
C VAL A 368 7.47 -20.67 -13.68
N LYS A 369 6.43 -19.86 -13.46
CA LYS A 369 5.05 -20.19 -13.86
C LYS A 369 4.89 -20.26 -15.39
N LYS A 370 5.52 -19.37 -16.14
CA LYS A 370 5.47 -19.38 -17.61
C LYS A 370 6.14 -20.63 -18.20
N ASP A 371 7.26 -21.03 -17.63
CA ASP A 371 7.97 -22.25 -18.05
C ASP A 371 7.23 -23.55 -17.68
N CYS A 372 6.50 -23.55 -16.55
CA CYS A 372 5.62 -24.67 -16.19
C CYS A 372 4.41 -24.80 -17.13
N VAL A 373 3.81 -23.70 -17.55
CA VAL A 373 2.68 -23.70 -18.50
C VAL A 373 3.13 -24.08 -19.92
N ALA A 374 4.32 -23.65 -20.34
CA ALA A 374 4.84 -23.98 -21.69
C ALA A 374 5.25 -25.45 -21.86
N LYS A 375 5.51 -26.17 -20.75
CA LYS A 375 5.85 -27.61 -20.76
C LYS A 375 4.64 -28.54 -20.62
N ALA A 376 3.46 -28.04 -20.37
CA ALA A 376 2.23 -28.81 -20.37
C ALA A 376 1.77 -29.03 -21.80
N ASN A 377 1.99 -30.24 -22.35
CA ASN A 377 1.62 -30.64 -23.70
C ASN A 377 0.08 -30.75 -23.83
N PRO A 378 -0.59 -30.10 -24.80
CA PRO A 378 -2.05 -30.06 -24.88
C PRO A 378 -2.74 -31.38 -25.26
N ALA A 379 -2.02 -32.51 -25.33
CA ALA A 379 -2.54 -33.80 -25.80
C ALA A 379 -2.82 -34.85 -24.70
N SER A 380 -2.76 -34.48 -23.39
CA SER A 380 -3.03 -35.47 -22.32
C SER A 380 -3.76 -34.80 -21.16
N ALA A 381 -5.07 -34.86 -21.18
CA ALA A 381 -5.97 -34.39 -20.15
C ALA A 381 -6.18 -35.41 -19.02
N THR A 382 -5.14 -36.02 -18.50
CA THR A 382 -5.17 -36.79 -17.25
C THR A 382 -3.77 -36.93 -16.72
N ALA A 383 -3.32 -35.98 -15.90
CA ALA A 383 -2.26 -36.20 -14.92
C ALA A 383 -2.09 -34.96 -14.00
N SER A 384 -2.53 -35.11 -12.78
CA SER A 384 -1.83 -34.81 -11.55
C SER A 384 -1.13 -33.46 -11.42
N GLU A 385 -1.65 -32.63 -10.52
CA GLU A 385 -1.08 -31.36 -9.99
C GLU A 385 0.31 -31.48 -9.31
N THR A 386 1.10 -32.50 -9.60
CA THR A 386 2.34 -32.81 -8.88
C THR A 386 3.63 -32.47 -9.64
N ALA A 387 3.56 -31.86 -10.83
CA ALA A 387 4.75 -31.70 -11.69
C ALA A 387 5.59 -30.42 -11.45
N CYS A 388 5.23 -29.55 -10.51
CA CYS A 388 5.99 -28.35 -10.17
C CYS A 388 6.47 -28.30 -8.71
N SER A 389 6.78 -29.44 -8.09
CA SER A 389 7.44 -29.47 -6.78
C SER A 389 8.94 -29.20 -6.96
N SER A 390 9.39 -28.11 -6.38
CA SER A 390 10.74 -27.58 -6.43
C SER A 390 11.78 -28.54 -5.82
N ASN A 391 12.62 -29.12 -6.64
CA ASN A 391 13.96 -29.57 -6.25
C ASN A 391 14.98 -28.95 -7.22
N SER A 392 15.22 -27.67 -7.10
CA SER A 392 16.41 -27.01 -7.68
C SER A 392 17.09 -26.20 -6.59
N LYS A 393 18.28 -26.69 -6.16
CA LYS A 393 19.23 -25.90 -5.39
C LYS A 393 19.47 -24.59 -6.13
N PRO A 394 19.50 -23.43 -5.43
CA PRO A 394 19.85 -22.18 -6.07
C PRO A 394 21.32 -22.23 -6.51
N SER A 395 21.55 -22.06 -7.80
CA SER A 395 22.86 -21.78 -8.37
C SER A 395 23.29 -20.38 -7.90
N ALA A 396 24.41 -20.30 -7.22
CA ALA A 396 24.96 -19.05 -6.70
C ALA A 396 25.34 -18.12 -7.87
N LEU A 397 24.73 -16.94 -7.90
CA LEU A 397 25.17 -15.80 -8.71
C LEU A 397 26.44 -15.18 -8.09
N PRO A 398 27.36 -14.60 -8.87
CA PRO A 398 28.67 -14.17 -8.38
C PRO A 398 28.53 -12.99 -7.41
N VAL A 399 29.12 -13.17 -6.24
CA VAL A 399 29.27 -12.17 -5.17
C VAL A 399 30.20 -11.06 -5.65
N ALA A 400 29.73 -9.82 -5.64
CA ALA A 400 30.56 -8.64 -5.79
C ALA A 400 31.62 -8.59 -4.67
N LYS A 401 32.86 -8.37 -5.05
CA LYS A 401 34.01 -8.32 -4.16
C LYS A 401 33.81 -7.31 -3.03
N THR A 402 33.79 -7.81 -1.80
CA THR A 402 33.93 -7.02 -0.58
C THR A 402 35.42 -6.65 -0.38
N LEU A 403 35.68 -5.38 -0.24
CA LEU A 403 36.98 -4.86 0.23
C LEU A 403 37.17 -5.24 1.70
N ASN A 404 38.17 -6.07 1.97
CA ASN A 404 38.67 -6.36 3.30
C ASN A 404 39.43 -5.14 3.84
N LEU A 405 38.95 -4.61 4.96
CA LEU A 405 39.80 -3.81 5.87
C LEU A 405 40.02 -4.63 7.13
N SER A 406 41.18 -5.22 7.22
CA SER A 406 41.74 -5.84 8.42
C SER A 406 42.16 -4.76 9.42
N GLY A 407 41.66 -4.85 10.64
CA GLY A 407 42.10 -4.06 11.79
C GLY A 407 42.03 -4.92 13.04
N ASN A 408 43.21 -5.29 13.53
CA ASN A 408 43.53 -6.00 14.79
C ASN A 408 42.90 -5.31 16.01
N SER A 409 42.33 -6.05 16.90
CA SER A 409 42.40 -5.75 18.33
C SER A 409 42.18 -6.99 19.18
N ALA A 410 43.05 -7.16 20.13
CA ALA A 410 43.21 -8.25 21.08
C ALA A 410 42.10 -8.30 22.15
N PRO A 411 42.01 -9.41 22.91
CA PRO A 411 40.92 -9.66 23.87
C PRO A 411 41.21 -8.98 25.22
N VAL A 412 40.13 -8.52 25.86
CA VAL A 412 40.15 -8.14 27.30
C VAL A 412 39.18 -9.02 28.05
N ALA A 413 39.65 -9.50 29.19
CA ALA A 413 39.12 -10.50 30.07
C ALA A 413 37.82 -10.14 30.77
N GLU A 414 37.06 -11.18 31.14
CA GLU A 414 36.03 -11.21 32.18
C GLU A 414 36.55 -10.66 33.51
N ASP A 415 35.71 -9.89 34.23
CA ASP A 415 35.53 -10.13 35.66
C ASP A 415 34.24 -9.46 36.17
N ALA A 416 33.58 -10.25 36.97
CA ALA A 416 32.46 -10.15 37.88
C ALA A 416 32.16 -8.78 38.54
N LEU A 417 30.89 -8.38 38.57
CA LEU A 417 29.99 -8.33 39.74
C LEU A 417 28.59 -7.88 39.30
#